data_086e89817c0c78078db6528e5ab14f07
#
_entry.id   086e89817c0c78078db6528e5ab14f07
#
_cell.length_a   1.000
_cell.length_b   1.000
_cell.length_c   1.000
_cell.angle_alpha   90.00
_cell.angle_beta   90.00
_cell.angle_gamma   90.00
#
_symmetry.space_group_name_H-M   'P 1'
#
loop_
_entity.id
_entity.type
_entity.pdbx_description
1 polymer ?
#
loop_
_entity_poly.entity_id
_entity_poly.type
_entity_poly.pdbx_seq_one_letter_code
_entity_poly.pdbx_strand_id
1 'polypeptide(L)'
;WGGAIFDSCIRYLGEDPWERIRKIKSMMPNTPQQMLLRGQNLLGYKHYSDDVVNKFVECSKVNGVDVFRVFDALNDPRNMQQALQAVIEVEGHAQGTISFTTSPVHTIDLWVDLAKKIQDMGAHSLAIKDMAGLLKPYVAFELVSRLKEELEIPIHMHCHATTGMSVATGVKAIEAGLDNIDTSISSMSMTYGHTPTETLISILDGTNRETGIDLEKLTPIAQHFQKVRKKYKSFEGSLRGVDARILASQVPGGMLTNLENQLKSQDSIDRFDEVINEIPKVREDLGFIPLVTPTSQIVGTQSVINVLSGSRYSTVTNEVKSLLKGEYGATPAPVNKDLQQEGIGESAVITCRPADLLNDDFQSVEEEFKNTIAEKNISAEASIENILIFAMFPEIGLNFLENINTPDYFESEPLEINEITDSSYLVTVDDQEYSVTLKADNSVTINGNSQTQEVSPSITSAVGAGKVIEAPLGGNIFRTMVSEGESVEADSTVLILEAMKMETEIKSPSAGVIGKIFVKPGDSVKPGTPLFEISS
;
A
#
# COMPACT_ATOMS: atom_id res chain seq x y z
N TRP A 1 -13.40 1.53 2.88
CA TRP A 1 -12.44 1.28 3.94
C TRP A 1 -11.34 0.33 3.45
N GLY A 2 -10.23 0.27 4.18
CA GLY A 2 -9.14 -0.65 3.86
C GLY A 2 -7.83 -0.24 4.54
N GLY A 3 -6.74 -0.99 4.27
CA GLY A 3 -5.44 -0.81 4.93
C GLY A 3 -4.86 0.60 4.80
N ALA A 4 -4.96 1.21 3.62
CA ALA A 4 -4.45 2.57 3.41
C ALA A 4 -5.15 3.63 4.28
N ILE A 5 -6.47 3.46 4.52
CA ILE A 5 -7.23 4.39 5.36
C ILE A 5 -6.87 4.20 6.83
N PHE A 6 -6.82 2.95 7.31
CA PHE A 6 -6.40 2.65 8.68
C PHE A 6 -5.00 3.17 8.95
N ASP A 7 -4.03 2.86 8.09
CA ASP A 7 -2.67 3.36 8.20
C ASP A 7 -2.61 4.90 8.22
N SER A 8 -3.38 5.56 7.35
CA SER A 8 -3.41 7.03 7.32
C SER A 8 -4.02 7.63 8.59
N CYS A 9 -5.09 7.03 9.13
CA CYS A 9 -5.71 7.49 10.37
C CYS A 9 -4.72 7.44 11.53
N ILE A 10 -4.06 6.31 11.74
CA ILE A 10 -3.18 6.09 12.89
C ILE A 10 -1.79 6.71 12.73
N ARG A 11 -1.26 6.78 11.49
CA ARG A 11 0.10 7.27 11.21
C ARG A 11 0.16 8.80 11.11
N TYR A 12 -0.81 9.41 10.44
CA TYR A 12 -0.74 10.83 10.08
C TYR A 12 -1.80 11.69 10.76
N LEU A 13 -3.04 11.19 10.86
CA LEU A 13 -4.17 12.02 11.26
C LEU A 13 -4.42 12.00 12.78
N GLY A 14 -3.88 11.04 13.53
CA GLY A 14 -4.21 10.85 14.93
C GLY A 14 -5.69 10.52 15.19
N GLU A 15 -6.33 9.87 14.21
CA GLU A 15 -7.75 9.49 14.29
C GLU A 15 -7.91 8.00 14.56
N ASP A 16 -8.85 7.65 15.45
CA ASP A 16 -9.28 6.27 15.62
C ASP A 16 -10.05 5.81 14.36
N PRO A 17 -9.53 4.81 13.61
CA PRO A 17 -10.18 4.35 12.39
C PRO A 17 -11.55 3.71 12.64
N TRP A 18 -11.77 3.08 13.79
CA TRP A 18 -13.05 2.48 14.16
C TRP A 18 -14.10 3.53 14.46
N GLU A 19 -13.73 4.56 15.20
CA GLU A 19 -14.62 5.71 15.46
C GLU A 19 -14.98 6.42 14.15
N ARG A 20 -14.03 6.55 13.23
CA ARG A 20 -14.29 7.14 11.91
C ARG A 20 -15.31 6.32 11.11
N ILE A 21 -15.26 4.98 11.15
CA ILE A 21 -16.29 4.12 10.53
C ILE A 21 -17.65 4.41 11.14
N ARG A 22 -17.76 4.41 12.47
CA ARG A 22 -19.03 4.69 13.20
C ARG A 22 -19.60 6.06 12.85
N LYS A 23 -18.77 7.11 12.82
CA LYS A 23 -19.18 8.47 12.45
C LYS A 23 -19.74 8.53 11.03
N ILE A 24 -19.03 7.97 10.06
CA ILE A 24 -19.50 7.97 8.66
C ILE A 24 -20.78 7.16 8.52
N LYS A 25 -20.87 5.98 9.15
CA LYS A 25 -22.09 5.17 9.11
C LYS A 25 -23.28 5.89 9.71
N SER A 26 -23.10 6.63 10.81
CA SER A 26 -24.17 7.41 11.45
C SER A 26 -24.67 8.56 10.55
N MET A 27 -23.77 9.17 9.77
CA MET A 27 -24.14 10.26 8.85
C MET A 27 -24.75 9.76 7.53
N MET A 28 -24.43 8.52 7.13
CA MET A 28 -24.92 7.89 5.92
C MET A 28 -25.53 6.51 6.21
N PRO A 29 -26.60 6.42 7.04
CA PRO A 29 -27.12 5.15 7.54
C PRO A 29 -27.65 4.23 6.43
N ASN A 30 -28.15 4.81 5.35
CA ASN A 30 -28.73 4.08 4.21
C ASN A 30 -27.71 3.72 3.11
N THR A 31 -26.45 4.18 3.24
CA THR A 31 -25.39 3.87 2.28
C THR A 31 -24.55 2.72 2.81
N PRO A 32 -24.49 1.58 2.10
CA PRO A 32 -23.60 0.48 2.50
C PRO A 32 -22.14 0.93 2.55
N GLN A 33 -21.46 0.63 3.66
CA GLN A 33 -20.04 0.89 3.83
C GLN A 33 -19.25 -0.34 3.37
N GLN A 34 -18.29 -0.14 2.49
CA GLN A 34 -17.47 -1.23 1.95
C GLN A 34 -16.05 -1.20 2.49
N MET A 35 -15.53 -2.38 2.85
CA MET A 35 -14.13 -2.58 3.25
C MET A 35 -13.43 -3.46 2.23
N LEU A 36 -12.25 -3.03 1.78
CA LEU A 36 -11.31 -3.85 1.02
C LEU A 36 -10.51 -4.71 2.01
N LEU A 37 -10.65 -6.02 1.92
CA LEU A 37 -10.07 -6.99 2.86
C LEU A 37 -9.14 -7.96 2.12
N ARG A 38 -7.87 -8.04 2.55
CA ARG A 38 -6.86 -8.88 1.91
C ARG A 38 -6.90 -10.32 2.40
N GLY A 39 -8.06 -10.98 2.33
CA GLY A 39 -8.21 -12.37 2.79
C GLY A 39 -7.53 -12.61 4.14
N GLN A 40 -6.59 -13.56 4.17
CA GLN A 40 -5.86 -13.93 5.37
C GLN A 40 -4.88 -12.85 5.89
N ASN A 41 -4.53 -11.85 5.07
CA ASN A 41 -3.70 -10.71 5.48
C ASN A 41 -4.50 -9.58 6.14
N LEU A 42 -5.81 -9.61 6.17
CA LEU A 42 -6.68 -8.54 6.70
C LEU A 42 -6.33 -7.17 6.08
N LEU A 43 -5.81 -6.24 6.87
CA LEU A 43 -5.28 -4.95 6.40
C LEU A 43 -3.75 -4.89 6.46
N GLY A 44 -3.11 -5.95 6.97
CA GLY A 44 -1.66 -6.06 7.15
C GLY A 44 -0.91 -6.63 5.94
N TYR A 45 0.33 -7.01 6.16
CA TYR A 45 1.26 -7.51 5.13
C TYR A 45 1.67 -8.97 5.34
N LYS A 46 1.28 -9.60 6.46
CA LYS A 46 1.48 -11.03 6.77
C LYS A 46 0.13 -11.75 6.89
N HIS A 47 0.13 -13.07 6.89
CA HIS A 47 -1.05 -13.85 7.22
C HIS A 47 -1.32 -13.83 8.72
N TYR A 48 -2.60 -13.88 9.09
CA TYR A 48 -3.09 -14.00 10.46
C TYR A 48 -3.81 -15.34 10.62
N SER A 49 -3.93 -15.82 11.86
CA SER A 49 -4.70 -17.02 12.18
C SER A 49 -6.20 -16.81 11.93
N ASP A 50 -6.94 -17.91 11.81
CA ASP A 50 -8.35 -17.88 11.45
C ASP A 50 -9.21 -17.16 12.49
N ASP A 51 -8.89 -17.29 13.77
CA ASP A 51 -9.63 -16.62 14.84
C ASP A 51 -9.36 -15.10 14.88
N VAL A 52 -8.15 -14.64 14.54
CA VAL A 52 -7.84 -13.21 14.35
C VAL A 52 -8.63 -12.66 13.16
N VAL A 53 -8.73 -13.42 12.04
CA VAL A 53 -9.56 -13.05 10.89
C VAL A 53 -11.03 -12.90 11.31
N ASN A 54 -11.56 -13.87 12.05
CA ASN A 54 -12.94 -13.85 12.54
C ASN A 54 -13.20 -12.63 13.44
N LYS A 55 -12.31 -12.37 14.39
CA LYS A 55 -12.41 -11.21 15.30
C LYS A 55 -12.36 -9.88 14.56
N PHE A 56 -11.50 -9.75 13.54
CA PHE A 56 -11.42 -8.55 12.73
C PHE A 56 -12.70 -8.30 11.94
N VAL A 57 -13.26 -9.33 11.31
CA VAL A 57 -14.51 -9.24 10.53
C VAL A 57 -15.69 -8.91 11.44
N GLU A 58 -15.80 -9.57 12.60
CA GLU A 58 -16.82 -9.29 13.61
C GLU A 58 -16.75 -7.83 14.07
N CYS A 59 -15.57 -7.34 14.45
CA CYS A 59 -15.33 -5.98 14.89
C CYS A 59 -15.68 -4.97 13.78
N SER A 60 -15.28 -5.23 12.53
CA SER A 60 -15.59 -4.37 11.40
C SER A 60 -17.08 -4.27 11.13
N LYS A 61 -17.81 -5.39 11.23
CA LYS A 61 -19.27 -5.44 11.03
C LYS A 61 -20.01 -4.64 12.11
N VAL A 62 -19.63 -4.84 13.38
CA VAL A 62 -20.23 -4.12 14.52
C VAL A 62 -20.01 -2.60 14.40
N ASN A 63 -18.86 -2.18 13.86
CA ASN A 63 -18.52 -0.78 13.65
C ASN A 63 -19.22 -0.15 12.43
N GLY A 64 -19.88 -0.94 11.57
CA GLY A 64 -20.73 -0.40 10.51
C GLY A 64 -20.29 -0.72 9.08
N VAL A 65 -19.37 -1.68 8.90
CA VAL A 65 -19.03 -2.20 7.57
C VAL A 65 -20.12 -3.17 7.11
N ASP A 66 -20.66 -2.95 5.92
CA ASP A 66 -21.73 -3.76 5.33
C ASP A 66 -21.22 -4.77 4.30
N VAL A 67 -20.26 -4.34 3.46
CA VAL A 67 -19.73 -5.12 2.33
C VAL A 67 -18.24 -5.35 2.54
N PHE A 68 -17.81 -6.60 2.47
CA PHE A 68 -16.41 -6.98 2.56
C PHE A 68 -15.94 -7.48 1.19
N ARG A 69 -15.11 -6.68 0.52
CA ARG A 69 -14.47 -7.03 -0.74
C ARG A 69 -13.18 -7.80 -0.44
N VAL A 70 -13.31 -9.12 -0.42
CA VAL A 70 -12.23 -10.04 -0.04
C VAL A 70 -11.41 -10.41 -1.27
N PHE A 71 -10.10 -10.19 -1.22
CA PHE A 71 -9.18 -10.58 -2.29
C PHE A 71 -7.91 -11.22 -1.72
N ASP A 72 -7.22 -11.97 -2.55
CA ASP A 72 -5.87 -12.44 -2.30
C ASP A 72 -4.89 -11.88 -3.35
N ALA A 73 -3.68 -11.52 -2.92
CA ALA A 73 -2.69 -10.92 -3.81
C ALA A 73 -2.15 -11.88 -4.87
N LEU A 74 -2.15 -13.18 -4.59
CA LEU A 74 -1.74 -14.23 -5.54
C LEU A 74 -2.92 -14.85 -6.29
N ASN A 75 -4.17 -14.47 -5.95
CA ASN A 75 -5.40 -15.16 -6.35
C ASN A 75 -5.46 -16.62 -5.87
N ASP A 76 -4.83 -16.93 -4.75
CA ASP A 76 -4.96 -18.24 -4.12
C ASP A 76 -6.29 -18.31 -3.35
N PRO A 77 -7.29 -19.10 -3.82
CA PRO A 77 -8.60 -19.13 -3.19
C PRO A 77 -8.58 -19.63 -1.74
N ARG A 78 -7.57 -20.40 -1.34
CA ARG A 78 -7.41 -20.89 0.04
C ARG A 78 -7.22 -19.75 1.04
N ASN A 79 -6.59 -18.65 0.61
CA ASN A 79 -6.35 -17.47 1.43
C ASN A 79 -7.60 -16.57 1.58
N MET A 80 -8.63 -16.76 0.75
CA MET A 80 -9.87 -15.99 0.81
C MET A 80 -10.97 -16.71 1.61
N GLN A 81 -10.89 -18.03 1.70
CA GLN A 81 -11.97 -18.88 2.21
C GLN A 81 -12.40 -18.49 3.63
N GLN A 82 -11.45 -18.34 4.57
CA GLN A 82 -11.78 -18.02 5.97
C GLN A 82 -12.43 -16.64 6.09
N ALA A 83 -11.90 -15.64 5.38
CA ALA A 83 -12.45 -14.29 5.43
C ALA A 83 -13.87 -14.22 4.83
N LEU A 84 -14.13 -14.91 3.71
CA LEU A 84 -15.49 -15.02 3.14
C LEU A 84 -16.46 -15.69 4.11
N GLN A 85 -16.05 -16.80 4.73
CA GLN A 85 -16.86 -17.51 5.71
C GLN A 85 -17.17 -16.64 6.93
N ALA A 86 -16.18 -15.96 7.50
CA ALA A 86 -16.37 -15.06 8.62
C ALA A 86 -17.37 -13.93 8.31
N VAL A 87 -17.31 -13.38 7.09
CA VAL A 87 -18.27 -12.34 6.66
C VAL A 87 -19.69 -12.89 6.58
N ILE A 88 -19.87 -14.11 6.07
CA ILE A 88 -21.18 -14.77 5.99
C ILE A 88 -21.74 -15.02 7.40
N GLU A 89 -20.91 -15.50 8.33
CA GLU A 89 -21.30 -15.80 9.72
C GLU A 89 -21.79 -14.55 10.49
N VAL A 90 -21.23 -13.37 10.19
CA VAL A 90 -21.69 -12.10 10.80
C VAL A 90 -22.80 -11.42 9.98
N GLU A 91 -23.42 -12.10 9.04
CA GLU A 91 -24.47 -11.57 8.15
C GLU A 91 -23.99 -10.30 7.38
N GLY A 92 -22.71 -10.28 6.99
CA GLY A 92 -22.14 -9.27 6.09
C GLY A 92 -22.33 -9.65 4.63
N HIS A 93 -22.13 -8.70 3.71
CA HIS A 93 -22.10 -9.02 2.28
C HIS A 93 -20.68 -9.46 1.89
N ALA A 94 -20.52 -10.76 1.63
CA ALA A 94 -19.26 -11.34 1.20
C ALA A 94 -19.09 -11.15 -0.31
N GLN A 95 -18.18 -10.26 -0.72
CA GLN A 95 -17.81 -10.04 -2.11
C GLN A 95 -16.43 -10.64 -2.36
N GLY A 96 -16.36 -11.78 -3.05
CA GLY A 96 -15.08 -12.36 -3.44
C GLY A 96 -14.51 -11.65 -4.67
N THR A 97 -13.18 -11.66 -4.82
CA THR A 97 -12.54 -10.76 -5.79
C THR A 97 -11.46 -11.46 -6.59
N ILE A 98 -11.46 -11.23 -7.90
CA ILE A 98 -10.35 -11.54 -8.80
C ILE A 98 -9.40 -10.35 -8.82
N SER A 99 -8.14 -10.52 -8.43
CA SER A 99 -7.05 -9.54 -8.65
C SER A 99 -6.62 -9.64 -10.11
N PHE A 100 -7.28 -8.86 -10.98
CA PHE A 100 -7.07 -8.96 -12.42
C PHE A 100 -5.67 -8.48 -12.84
N THR A 101 -5.04 -9.27 -13.69
CA THR A 101 -3.76 -8.92 -14.31
C THR A 101 -3.65 -9.61 -15.67
N THR A 102 -2.61 -9.29 -16.42
CA THR A 102 -2.30 -9.90 -17.72
C THR A 102 -0.92 -10.53 -17.72
N SER A 103 -0.80 -11.73 -18.27
CA SER A 103 0.46 -12.42 -18.52
C SER A 103 0.18 -13.62 -19.44
N PRO A 104 1.23 -14.37 -19.90
CA PRO A 104 1.00 -15.58 -20.68
C PRO A 104 0.17 -16.67 -20.01
N VAL A 105 0.09 -16.66 -18.65
CA VAL A 105 -0.65 -17.67 -17.88
C VAL A 105 -2.06 -17.21 -17.46
N HIS A 106 -2.34 -15.91 -17.51
CA HIS A 106 -3.64 -15.37 -17.11
C HIS A 106 -4.61 -15.35 -18.29
N THR A 107 -5.35 -16.42 -18.46
CA THR A 107 -6.38 -16.60 -19.50
C THR A 107 -7.77 -16.28 -18.97
N ILE A 108 -8.75 -16.08 -19.86
CA ILE A 108 -10.16 -15.91 -19.47
C ILE A 108 -10.68 -17.15 -18.73
N ASP A 109 -10.31 -18.34 -19.18
CA ASP A 109 -10.73 -19.59 -18.53
C ASP A 109 -10.21 -19.68 -17.08
N LEU A 110 -8.96 -19.25 -16.83
CA LEU A 110 -8.43 -19.17 -15.47
C LEU A 110 -9.26 -18.24 -14.57
N TRP A 111 -9.69 -17.08 -15.11
CA TRP A 111 -10.53 -16.15 -14.38
C TRP A 111 -11.93 -16.69 -14.11
N VAL A 112 -12.52 -17.40 -15.07
CA VAL A 112 -13.82 -18.05 -14.90
C VAL A 112 -13.73 -19.17 -13.86
N ASP A 113 -12.69 -20.01 -13.89
CA ASP A 113 -12.48 -21.07 -12.91
C ASP A 113 -12.27 -20.53 -11.49
N LEU A 114 -11.53 -19.44 -11.33
CA LEU A 114 -11.38 -18.78 -10.04
C LEU A 114 -12.71 -18.20 -9.55
N ALA A 115 -13.47 -17.58 -10.44
CA ALA A 115 -14.78 -17.02 -10.12
C ALA A 115 -15.77 -18.08 -9.64
N LYS A 116 -15.80 -19.25 -10.27
CA LYS A 116 -16.60 -20.41 -9.82
C LYS A 116 -16.21 -20.85 -8.41
N LYS A 117 -14.91 -20.99 -8.13
CA LYS A 117 -14.44 -21.34 -6.78
C LYS A 117 -14.87 -20.30 -5.75
N ILE A 118 -14.82 -19.02 -6.09
CA ILE A 118 -15.29 -17.93 -5.20
C ILE A 118 -16.80 -18.06 -4.93
N GLN A 119 -17.61 -18.31 -5.98
CA GLN A 119 -19.05 -18.57 -5.80
C GLN A 119 -19.30 -19.79 -4.93
N ASP A 120 -18.58 -20.89 -5.15
CA ASP A 120 -18.70 -22.14 -4.37
C ASP A 120 -18.33 -21.97 -2.90
N MET A 121 -17.51 -20.96 -2.55
CA MET A 121 -17.23 -20.56 -1.17
C MET A 121 -18.39 -19.80 -0.52
N GLY A 122 -19.49 -19.53 -1.24
CA GLY A 122 -20.67 -18.84 -0.74
C GLY A 122 -20.61 -17.31 -0.88
N ALA A 123 -19.73 -16.77 -1.71
CA ALA A 123 -19.70 -15.33 -1.97
C ALA A 123 -21.04 -14.82 -2.52
N HIS A 124 -21.50 -13.67 -2.02
CA HIS A 124 -22.75 -13.04 -2.44
C HIS A 124 -22.62 -12.26 -3.75
N SER A 125 -21.41 -11.88 -4.13
CA SER A 125 -21.08 -11.23 -5.40
C SER A 125 -19.61 -11.44 -5.74
N LEU A 126 -19.26 -11.26 -7.02
CA LEU A 126 -17.90 -11.31 -7.52
C LEU A 126 -17.43 -9.91 -7.90
N ALA A 127 -16.20 -9.51 -7.54
CA ALA A 127 -15.56 -8.31 -8.05
C ALA A 127 -14.40 -8.64 -8.99
N ILE A 128 -14.32 -7.95 -10.12
CA ILE A 128 -13.12 -7.89 -10.98
C ILE A 128 -12.35 -6.64 -10.58
N LYS A 129 -11.15 -6.82 -10.00
CA LYS A 129 -10.32 -5.73 -9.46
C LYS A 129 -9.10 -5.52 -10.33
N ASP A 130 -9.16 -4.48 -11.17
CA ASP A 130 -8.08 -4.07 -12.07
C ASP A 130 -7.34 -2.85 -11.50
N MET A 131 -6.27 -3.09 -10.75
CA MET A 131 -5.51 -2.06 -10.03
C MET A 131 -4.66 -1.16 -10.93
N ALA A 132 -4.27 -1.65 -12.11
CA ALA A 132 -3.39 -0.92 -13.02
C ALA A 132 -4.10 -0.44 -14.30
N GLY A 133 -5.41 -0.73 -14.44
CA GLY A 133 -6.17 -0.36 -15.64
C GLY A 133 -5.75 -1.14 -16.89
N LEU A 134 -5.45 -2.44 -16.71
CA LEU A 134 -4.94 -3.33 -17.78
C LEU A 134 -6.04 -4.00 -18.58
N LEU A 135 -7.25 -4.07 -18.02
CA LEU A 135 -8.39 -4.74 -18.65
C LEU A 135 -8.85 -3.98 -19.88
N LYS A 136 -8.55 -4.54 -21.04
CA LYS A 136 -8.92 -3.96 -22.33
C LYS A 136 -10.43 -4.04 -22.56
N PRO A 137 -11.07 -3.05 -23.23
CA PRO A 137 -12.52 -3.00 -23.39
C PRO A 137 -13.16 -4.27 -23.97
N TYR A 138 -12.58 -4.84 -25.02
CA TYR A 138 -13.13 -6.05 -25.64
C TYR A 138 -12.86 -7.32 -24.83
N VAL A 139 -11.76 -7.37 -24.08
CA VAL A 139 -11.49 -8.44 -23.11
C VAL A 139 -12.46 -8.37 -21.94
N ALA A 140 -12.81 -7.14 -21.48
CA ALA A 140 -13.84 -6.94 -20.46
C ALA A 140 -15.21 -7.45 -20.92
N PHE A 141 -15.58 -7.15 -22.17
CA PHE A 141 -16.82 -7.67 -22.75
C PHE A 141 -16.85 -9.20 -22.74
N GLU A 142 -15.78 -9.85 -23.22
CA GLU A 142 -15.68 -11.31 -23.28
C GLU A 142 -15.69 -11.93 -21.87
N LEU A 143 -14.87 -11.41 -20.95
CA LEU A 143 -14.79 -11.90 -19.57
C LEU A 143 -16.13 -11.79 -18.86
N VAL A 144 -16.78 -10.62 -18.90
CA VAL A 144 -18.08 -10.41 -18.22
C VAL A 144 -19.14 -11.29 -18.85
N SER A 145 -19.21 -11.40 -20.21
CA SER A 145 -20.16 -12.30 -20.87
C SER A 145 -20.02 -13.75 -20.38
N ARG A 146 -18.77 -14.26 -20.34
CA ARG A 146 -18.49 -15.62 -19.86
C ARG A 146 -18.85 -15.78 -18.38
N LEU A 147 -18.54 -14.81 -17.55
CA LEU A 147 -18.91 -14.85 -16.12
C LEU A 147 -20.43 -14.81 -15.91
N LYS A 148 -21.17 -14.05 -16.72
CA LYS A 148 -22.66 -14.00 -16.66
C LYS A 148 -23.31 -15.31 -17.13
N GLU A 149 -22.64 -16.07 -17.99
CA GLU A 149 -23.10 -17.39 -18.42
C GLU A 149 -22.85 -18.48 -17.36
N GLU A 150 -21.81 -18.32 -16.55
CA GLU A 150 -21.30 -19.37 -15.66
C GLU A 150 -21.64 -19.15 -14.18
N LEU A 151 -21.96 -17.92 -13.76
CA LEU A 151 -22.21 -17.55 -12.37
C LEU A 151 -23.66 -17.10 -12.15
N GLU A 152 -24.19 -17.40 -10.98
CA GLU A 152 -25.50 -16.97 -10.52
C GLU A 152 -25.44 -15.65 -9.72
N ILE A 153 -24.26 -15.29 -9.20
CA ILE A 153 -24.04 -14.12 -8.35
C ILE A 153 -23.77 -12.85 -9.17
N PRO A 154 -24.12 -11.65 -8.65
CA PRO A 154 -23.84 -10.38 -9.31
C PRO A 154 -22.34 -10.15 -9.53
N ILE A 155 -22.00 -9.49 -10.64
CA ILE A 155 -20.62 -9.16 -11.02
C ILE A 155 -20.40 -7.66 -10.86
N HIS A 156 -19.33 -7.31 -10.16
CA HIS A 156 -18.90 -5.95 -9.89
C HIS A 156 -17.55 -5.66 -10.57
N MET A 157 -17.35 -4.46 -11.11
CA MET A 157 -16.08 -4.04 -11.69
C MET A 157 -15.47 -2.90 -10.90
N HIS A 158 -14.20 -3.06 -10.54
CA HIS A 158 -13.32 -2.06 -9.96
C HIS A 158 -12.12 -1.88 -10.90
N CYS A 159 -12.10 -0.81 -11.69
CA CYS A 159 -11.08 -0.58 -12.71
C CYS A 159 -10.48 0.82 -12.57
N HIS A 160 -9.15 0.88 -12.36
CA HIS A 160 -8.43 2.14 -12.29
C HIS A 160 -8.24 2.78 -13.66
N ALA A 161 -8.16 4.12 -13.70
CA ALA A 161 -8.13 4.90 -14.93
C ALA A 161 -6.71 5.23 -15.42
N THR A 162 -5.68 4.67 -14.80
CA THR A 162 -4.27 5.07 -14.99
C THR A 162 -3.80 4.93 -16.44
N THR A 163 -4.31 3.95 -17.19
CA THR A 163 -3.99 3.74 -18.61
C THR A 163 -4.89 4.52 -19.56
N GLY A 164 -5.97 5.14 -19.05
CA GLY A 164 -6.96 5.87 -19.84
C GLY A 164 -8.09 5.01 -20.42
N MET A 165 -8.07 3.69 -20.27
CA MET A 165 -9.06 2.80 -20.88
C MET A 165 -10.33 2.62 -20.04
N SER A 166 -10.35 3.00 -18.76
CA SER A 166 -11.39 2.62 -17.79
C SER A 166 -12.83 2.96 -18.23
N VAL A 167 -13.06 4.10 -18.88
CA VAL A 167 -14.38 4.48 -19.38
C VAL A 167 -14.85 3.49 -20.45
N ALA A 168 -14.01 3.24 -21.46
CA ALA A 168 -14.35 2.31 -22.54
C ALA A 168 -14.50 0.87 -22.02
N THR A 169 -13.64 0.46 -21.08
CA THR A 169 -13.72 -0.84 -20.41
C THR A 169 -15.02 -0.99 -19.64
N GLY A 170 -15.42 0.03 -18.87
CA GLY A 170 -16.67 0.03 -18.13
C GLY A 170 -17.90 -0.06 -19.04
N VAL A 171 -17.94 0.72 -20.12
CA VAL A 171 -19.03 0.67 -21.10
C VAL A 171 -19.15 -0.72 -21.73
N LYS A 172 -18.04 -1.32 -22.14
CA LYS A 172 -18.04 -2.68 -22.72
C LYS A 172 -18.44 -3.76 -21.72
N ALA A 173 -18.04 -3.64 -20.46
CA ALA A 173 -18.48 -4.53 -19.40
C ALA A 173 -20.00 -4.41 -19.14
N ILE A 174 -20.53 -3.18 -19.13
CA ILE A 174 -21.97 -2.92 -18.94
C ILE A 174 -22.79 -3.48 -20.13
N GLU A 175 -22.32 -3.34 -21.36
CA GLU A 175 -22.93 -3.97 -22.54
C GLU A 175 -22.98 -5.50 -22.42
N ALA A 176 -21.95 -6.11 -21.80
CA ALA A 176 -21.87 -7.55 -21.55
C ALA A 176 -22.74 -8.05 -20.37
N GLY A 177 -23.42 -7.15 -19.65
CA GLY A 177 -24.32 -7.51 -18.55
C GLY A 177 -23.75 -7.29 -17.14
N LEU A 178 -22.69 -6.51 -16.98
CA LEU A 178 -22.14 -6.16 -15.66
C LEU A 178 -23.23 -5.56 -14.75
N ASP A 179 -23.28 -5.98 -13.48
CA ASP A 179 -24.31 -5.54 -12.54
C ASP A 179 -23.93 -4.25 -11.81
N ASN A 180 -22.67 -4.09 -11.39
CA ASN A 180 -22.18 -2.95 -10.64
C ASN A 180 -20.81 -2.49 -11.12
N ILE A 181 -20.52 -1.20 -11.00
CA ILE A 181 -19.22 -0.61 -11.35
C ILE A 181 -18.82 0.47 -10.35
N ASP A 182 -17.55 0.45 -9.92
CA ASP A 182 -16.97 1.52 -9.12
C ASP A 182 -16.66 2.74 -10.00
N THR A 183 -17.07 3.90 -9.52
CA THR A 183 -16.78 5.20 -10.15
C THR A 183 -16.30 6.19 -9.09
N SER A 184 -15.77 7.32 -9.52
CA SER A 184 -15.40 8.43 -8.64
C SER A 184 -16.10 9.71 -9.11
N ILE A 185 -16.49 10.57 -8.15
CA ILE A 185 -16.94 11.91 -8.51
C ILE A 185 -15.88 12.59 -9.40
N SER A 186 -16.28 13.32 -10.44
CA SER A 186 -15.36 13.79 -11.50
C SER A 186 -14.12 14.53 -10.99
N SER A 187 -14.27 15.34 -9.94
CA SER A 187 -13.16 16.07 -9.31
C SER A 187 -12.10 15.18 -8.66
N MET A 188 -12.42 13.92 -8.31
CA MET A 188 -11.53 12.90 -7.72
C MET A 188 -11.27 11.72 -8.65
N SER A 189 -11.70 11.79 -9.91
CA SER A 189 -11.62 10.72 -10.89
C SER A 189 -10.35 10.75 -11.72
N MET A 190 -10.21 9.77 -12.62
CA MET A 190 -9.11 9.60 -13.57
C MET A 190 -7.74 9.46 -12.90
N THR A 191 -6.68 9.45 -13.65
CA THR A 191 -5.29 9.29 -13.17
C THR A 191 -5.15 8.03 -12.30
N TYR A 192 -5.06 8.18 -10.97
CA TYR A 192 -5.01 7.07 -10.00
C TYR A 192 -6.39 6.58 -9.54
N GLY A 193 -7.45 7.32 -9.87
CA GLY A 193 -8.82 7.01 -9.49
C GLY A 193 -9.54 6.12 -10.50
N HIS A 194 -10.85 6.31 -10.59
CA HIS A 194 -11.75 5.53 -11.44
C HIS A 194 -12.37 6.39 -12.54
N THR A 195 -13.22 5.76 -13.35
CA THR A 195 -14.10 6.43 -14.31
C THR A 195 -14.94 7.51 -13.60
N PRO A 196 -15.08 8.73 -14.18
CA PRO A 196 -15.94 9.74 -13.60
C PRO A 196 -17.40 9.29 -13.56
N THR A 197 -18.04 9.43 -12.41
CA THR A 197 -19.45 9.05 -12.22
C THR A 197 -20.36 9.77 -13.20
N GLU A 198 -20.22 11.09 -13.30
CA GLU A 198 -21.03 11.96 -14.16
C GLU A 198 -20.88 11.58 -15.63
N THR A 199 -19.66 11.24 -16.06
CA THR A 199 -19.39 10.80 -17.45
C THR A 199 -20.11 9.48 -17.74
N LEU A 200 -20.02 8.51 -16.84
CA LEU A 200 -20.66 7.20 -17.05
C LEU A 200 -22.18 7.31 -17.07
N ILE A 201 -22.76 8.09 -16.15
CA ILE A 201 -24.20 8.35 -16.12
C ILE A 201 -24.66 8.95 -17.46
N SER A 202 -23.94 9.97 -17.95
CA SER A 202 -24.26 10.63 -19.22
C SER A 202 -24.12 9.70 -20.43
N ILE A 203 -23.20 8.75 -20.43
CA ILE A 203 -23.06 7.75 -21.49
C ILE A 203 -24.24 6.77 -21.48
N LEU A 204 -24.78 6.44 -20.31
CA LEU A 204 -25.87 5.47 -20.15
C LEU A 204 -27.26 6.09 -20.26
N ASP A 205 -27.35 7.42 -20.27
CA ASP A 205 -28.60 8.16 -20.41
C ASP A 205 -29.36 7.76 -21.68
N GLY A 206 -30.68 7.52 -21.56
CA GLY A 206 -31.54 7.05 -22.65
C GLY A 206 -31.28 5.62 -23.14
N THR A 207 -30.42 4.85 -22.47
CA THR A 207 -30.19 3.43 -22.76
C THR A 207 -31.01 2.53 -21.81
N ASN A 208 -31.09 1.23 -22.13
CA ASN A 208 -31.70 0.24 -21.23
C ASN A 208 -30.86 -0.04 -19.95
N ARG A 209 -29.72 0.64 -19.80
CA ARG A 209 -28.80 0.57 -18.63
C ARG A 209 -28.76 1.90 -17.89
N GLU A 210 -29.73 2.78 -18.10
CA GLU A 210 -29.85 4.05 -17.40
C GLU A 210 -29.91 3.84 -15.89
N THR A 211 -29.17 4.66 -15.13
CA THR A 211 -28.99 4.48 -13.69
C THR A 211 -30.05 5.19 -12.84
N GLY A 212 -30.77 6.15 -13.41
CA GLY A 212 -31.71 7.03 -12.72
C GLY A 212 -31.04 8.02 -11.73
N ILE A 213 -29.71 8.13 -11.74
CA ILE A 213 -28.98 9.10 -10.93
C ILE A 213 -29.05 10.48 -11.59
N ASP A 214 -29.46 11.47 -10.81
CA ASP A 214 -29.63 12.85 -11.24
C ASP A 214 -28.26 13.57 -11.32
N LEU A 215 -27.86 13.94 -12.53
CA LEU A 215 -26.58 14.60 -12.80
C LEU A 215 -26.49 16.00 -12.13
N GLU A 216 -27.60 16.74 -12.05
CA GLU A 216 -27.60 18.05 -11.42
C GLU A 216 -27.29 17.98 -9.92
N LYS A 217 -27.69 16.91 -9.25
CA LYS A 217 -27.39 16.67 -7.83
C LYS A 217 -25.92 16.31 -7.59
N LEU A 218 -25.21 15.78 -8.58
CA LEU A 218 -23.79 15.47 -8.48
C LEU A 218 -22.90 16.71 -8.62
N THR A 219 -23.35 17.73 -9.34
CA THR A 219 -22.57 18.96 -9.61
C THR A 219 -22.06 19.65 -8.32
N PRO A 220 -22.90 19.95 -7.30
CA PRO A 220 -22.41 20.57 -6.07
C PRO A 220 -21.45 19.66 -5.29
N ILE A 221 -21.62 18.33 -5.37
CA ILE A 221 -20.71 17.37 -4.76
C ILE A 221 -19.33 17.44 -5.45
N ALA A 222 -19.31 17.45 -6.78
CA ALA A 222 -18.08 17.60 -7.55
C ALA A 222 -17.36 18.93 -7.23
N GLN A 223 -18.09 20.03 -7.13
CA GLN A 223 -17.53 21.33 -6.75
C GLN A 223 -16.94 21.34 -5.35
N HIS A 224 -17.58 20.70 -4.37
CA HIS A 224 -17.03 20.54 -3.02
C HIS A 224 -15.71 19.77 -3.06
N PHE A 225 -15.69 18.60 -3.66
CA PHE A 225 -14.47 17.78 -3.73
C PHE A 225 -13.37 18.39 -4.61
N GLN A 226 -13.68 19.28 -5.54
CA GLN A 226 -12.66 20.06 -6.25
C GLN A 226 -11.88 20.97 -5.30
N LYS A 227 -12.56 21.61 -4.33
CA LYS A 227 -11.90 22.41 -3.29
C LYS A 227 -11.04 21.53 -2.38
N VAL A 228 -11.59 20.40 -1.92
CA VAL A 228 -10.85 19.42 -1.12
C VAL A 228 -9.58 18.97 -1.85
N ARG A 229 -9.67 18.60 -3.12
CA ARG A 229 -8.51 18.19 -3.91
C ARG A 229 -7.44 19.27 -4.03
N LYS A 230 -7.84 20.53 -4.21
CA LYS A 230 -6.88 21.66 -4.21
C LYS A 230 -6.13 21.77 -2.89
N LYS A 231 -6.84 21.61 -1.76
CA LYS A 231 -6.26 21.65 -0.42
C LYS A 231 -5.16 20.59 -0.23
N TYR A 232 -5.36 19.39 -0.77
CA TYR A 232 -4.43 18.27 -0.65
C TYR A 232 -3.47 18.11 -1.84
N LYS A 233 -3.33 19.13 -2.69
CA LYS A 233 -2.51 19.06 -3.92
C LYS A 233 -1.05 18.68 -3.68
N SER A 234 -0.46 19.06 -2.55
CA SER A 234 0.93 18.73 -2.17
C SER A 234 1.16 17.23 -1.97
N PHE A 235 0.10 16.46 -1.71
CA PHE A 235 0.17 15.01 -1.51
C PHE A 235 -0.07 14.21 -2.81
N GLU A 236 -0.41 14.87 -3.92
CA GLU A 236 -0.58 14.20 -5.20
C GLU A 236 0.78 13.85 -5.82
N GLY A 237 0.88 12.64 -6.39
CA GLY A 237 2.03 12.24 -7.20
C GLY A 237 2.22 13.11 -8.45
N SER A 238 3.31 12.90 -9.18
CA SER A 238 3.66 13.71 -10.37
C SER A 238 2.80 13.39 -11.59
N LEU A 239 2.17 12.21 -11.66
CA LEU A 239 1.36 11.80 -12.80
C LEU A 239 0.19 12.76 -13.04
N ARG A 240 0.10 13.26 -14.27
CA ARG A 240 -1.03 14.06 -14.76
C ARG A 240 -1.64 13.37 -15.96
N GLY A 241 -2.96 13.10 -15.88
CA GLY A 241 -3.69 12.39 -16.95
C GLY A 241 -3.45 10.88 -16.91
N VAL A 242 -2.94 10.30 -17.99
CA VAL A 242 -2.73 8.86 -18.16
C VAL A 242 -1.27 8.54 -18.43
N ASP A 243 -0.84 7.33 -18.07
CA ASP A 243 0.50 6.82 -18.41
C ASP A 243 0.40 5.50 -19.17
N ALA A 244 0.65 5.55 -20.49
CA ALA A 244 0.60 4.38 -21.35
C ALA A 244 1.76 3.39 -21.12
N ARG A 245 2.85 3.79 -20.44
CA ARG A 245 3.95 2.88 -20.06
C ARG A 245 3.45 1.76 -19.16
N ILE A 246 2.39 2.00 -18.38
CA ILE A 246 1.74 1.02 -17.52
C ILE A 246 1.21 -0.19 -18.30
N LEU A 247 0.83 -0.03 -19.56
CA LEU A 247 0.40 -1.15 -20.41
C LEU A 247 1.52 -2.18 -20.63
N ALA A 248 2.77 -1.76 -20.56
CA ALA A 248 3.95 -2.63 -20.67
C ALA A 248 4.46 -3.06 -19.28
N SER A 249 4.65 -2.12 -18.36
CA SER A 249 5.20 -2.37 -17.01
C SER A 249 4.20 -3.00 -16.06
N GLN A 250 2.89 -2.77 -16.28
CA GLN A 250 1.77 -3.26 -15.48
C GLN A 250 1.76 -2.75 -14.02
N VAL A 251 2.46 -1.65 -13.76
CA VAL A 251 2.64 -1.07 -12.43
C VAL A 251 1.41 -0.26 -12.02
N PRO A 252 0.75 -0.54 -10.88
CA PRO A 252 -0.37 0.26 -10.40
C PRO A 252 0.03 1.70 -10.09
N GLY A 253 -0.90 2.65 -10.29
CA GLY A 253 -0.63 4.08 -10.11
C GLY A 253 -0.11 4.46 -8.72
N GLY A 254 -0.67 3.87 -7.65
CA GLY A 254 -0.19 4.08 -6.28
C GLY A 254 1.25 3.59 -6.06
N MET A 255 1.65 2.49 -6.73
CA MET A 255 3.03 2.01 -6.69
C MET A 255 3.99 2.98 -7.40
N LEU A 256 3.59 3.57 -8.53
CA LEU A 256 4.41 4.58 -9.24
C LEU A 256 4.76 5.74 -8.32
N THR A 257 3.77 6.30 -7.60
CA THR A 257 4.00 7.41 -6.66
C THR A 257 4.96 7.00 -5.54
N ASN A 258 4.81 5.80 -4.99
CA ASN A 258 5.70 5.30 -3.94
C ASN A 258 7.14 5.13 -4.45
N LEU A 259 7.32 4.54 -5.65
CA LEU A 259 8.63 4.39 -6.29
C LEU A 259 9.27 5.75 -6.59
N GLU A 260 8.50 6.71 -7.11
CA GLU A 260 8.98 8.06 -7.36
C GLU A 260 9.48 8.73 -6.08
N ASN A 261 8.71 8.67 -5.01
CA ASN A 261 9.08 9.25 -3.71
C ASN A 261 10.32 8.55 -3.12
N GLN A 262 10.40 7.23 -3.21
CA GLN A 262 11.54 6.47 -2.75
C GLN A 262 12.82 6.83 -3.52
N LEU A 263 12.77 6.86 -4.84
CA LEU A 263 13.94 7.21 -5.66
C LEU A 263 14.35 8.67 -5.46
N LYS A 264 13.40 9.60 -5.25
CA LYS A 264 13.71 10.98 -4.88
C LYS A 264 14.44 11.07 -3.55
N SER A 265 13.98 10.35 -2.53
CA SER A 265 14.65 10.32 -1.21
C SER A 265 16.06 9.73 -1.26
N GLN A 266 16.37 8.98 -2.32
CA GLN A 266 17.66 8.35 -2.56
C GLN A 266 18.53 9.09 -3.60
N ASP A 267 18.14 10.30 -4.03
CA ASP A 267 18.78 11.06 -5.11
C ASP A 267 19.00 10.25 -6.41
N SER A 268 18.10 9.29 -6.68
CA SER A 268 18.21 8.33 -7.78
C SER A 268 17.00 8.36 -8.72
N ILE A 269 16.29 9.47 -8.78
CA ILE A 269 15.07 9.63 -9.60
C ILE A 269 15.35 9.45 -11.10
N ASP A 270 16.56 9.74 -11.56
CA ASP A 270 17.03 9.49 -12.92
C ASP A 270 17.01 8.01 -13.32
N ARG A 271 17.06 7.09 -12.35
CA ARG A 271 16.96 5.64 -12.55
C ARG A 271 15.51 5.12 -12.61
N PHE A 272 14.50 5.99 -12.53
CA PHE A 272 13.09 5.60 -12.47
C PHE A 272 12.67 4.69 -13.64
N ASP A 273 13.04 5.04 -14.88
CA ASP A 273 12.66 4.24 -16.04
C ASP A 273 13.36 2.85 -16.06
N GLU A 274 14.56 2.74 -15.49
CA GLU A 274 15.24 1.44 -15.33
C GLU A 274 14.48 0.54 -14.36
N VAL A 275 14.01 1.11 -13.23
CA VAL A 275 13.19 0.38 -12.26
C VAL A 275 11.87 -0.08 -12.87
N ILE A 276 11.19 0.80 -13.63
CA ILE A 276 9.94 0.44 -14.33
C ILE A 276 10.16 -0.72 -15.31
N ASN A 277 11.29 -0.77 -15.99
CA ASN A 277 11.65 -1.84 -16.92
C ASN A 277 12.11 -3.14 -16.22
N GLU A 278 12.53 -3.08 -14.96
CA GLU A 278 12.91 -4.25 -14.16
C GLU A 278 11.70 -4.96 -13.54
N ILE A 279 10.64 -4.23 -13.19
CA ILE A 279 9.42 -4.76 -12.55
C ILE A 279 8.81 -5.95 -13.29
N PRO A 280 8.59 -5.93 -14.63
CA PRO A 280 8.05 -7.07 -15.35
C PRO A 280 8.91 -8.33 -15.23
N LYS A 281 10.24 -8.18 -15.19
CA LYS A 281 11.19 -9.29 -15.10
C LYS A 281 11.18 -9.93 -13.70
N VAL A 282 11.18 -9.10 -12.65
CA VAL A 282 11.04 -9.58 -11.27
C VAL A 282 9.70 -10.29 -11.09
N ARG A 283 8.63 -9.73 -11.66
CA ARG A 283 7.29 -10.32 -11.63
C ARG A 283 7.25 -11.69 -12.33
N GLU A 284 7.90 -11.83 -13.48
CA GLU A 284 8.04 -13.11 -14.20
C GLU A 284 8.79 -14.14 -13.36
N ASP A 285 9.95 -13.76 -12.78
CA ASP A 285 10.75 -14.64 -11.91
C ASP A 285 9.95 -15.11 -10.68
N LEU A 286 9.00 -14.33 -10.20
CA LEU A 286 8.12 -14.66 -9.09
C LEU A 286 6.80 -15.36 -9.52
N GLY A 287 6.72 -15.90 -10.73
CA GLY A 287 5.58 -16.67 -11.20
C GLY A 287 4.39 -15.83 -11.68
N PHE A 288 4.64 -14.68 -12.29
CA PHE A 288 3.64 -13.77 -12.87
C PHE A 288 2.58 -13.28 -11.87
N ILE A 289 2.96 -13.06 -10.62
CA ILE A 289 2.05 -12.59 -9.57
C ILE A 289 1.37 -11.28 -9.95
N PRO A 290 0.09 -11.04 -9.57
CA PRO A 290 -0.55 -9.74 -9.71
C PRO A 290 0.18 -8.66 -8.92
N LEU A 291 0.17 -7.42 -9.42
CA LEU A 291 0.74 -6.27 -8.71
C LEU A 291 -0.37 -5.56 -7.90
N VAL A 292 -0.68 -6.12 -6.76
CA VAL A 292 -1.58 -5.56 -5.74
C VAL A 292 -0.87 -5.61 -4.40
N THR A 293 -1.36 -4.90 -3.38
CA THR A 293 -0.73 -4.97 -2.04
C THR A 293 -0.92 -6.38 -1.42
N PRO A 294 0.13 -7.05 -0.89
CA PRO A 294 1.52 -6.57 -0.72
C PRO A 294 2.47 -6.86 -1.89
N THR A 295 2.09 -7.69 -2.87
CA THR A 295 2.98 -8.14 -3.97
C THR A 295 3.57 -7.00 -4.80
N SER A 296 2.83 -5.90 -4.97
CA SER A 296 3.34 -4.70 -5.64
C SER A 296 4.53 -4.07 -4.91
N GLN A 297 4.50 -4.02 -3.57
CA GLN A 297 5.62 -3.54 -2.78
C GLN A 297 6.81 -4.51 -2.86
N ILE A 298 6.56 -5.82 -2.74
CA ILE A 298 7.59 -6.87 -2.84
C ILE A 298 8.36 -6.75 -4.16
N VAL A 299 7.63 -6.73 -5.28
CA VAL A 299 8.23 -6.61 -6.62
C VAL A 299 8.91 -5.27 -6.80
N GLY A 300 8.30 -4.17 -6.32
CA GLY A 300 8.85 -2.82 -6.43
C GLY A 300 10.17 -2.68 -5.69
N THR A 301 10.21 -3.06 -4.41
CA THR A 301 11.41 -2.99 -3.59
C THR A 301 12.54 -3.83 -4.17
N GLN A 302 12.26 -5.06 -4.59
CA GLN A 302 13.27 -5.91 -5.22
C GLN A 302 13.78 -5.31 -6.54
N SER A 303 12.91 -4.70 -7.34
CA SER A 303 13.30 -4.05 -8.60
C SER A 303 14.22 -2.84 -8.36
N VAL A 304 13.91 -2.03 -7.35
CA VAL A 304 14.77 -0.90 -6.94
C VAL A 304 16.15 -1.41 -6.51
N ILE A 305 16.21 -2.45 -5.66
CA ILE A 305 17.48 -3.04 -5.22
C ILE A 305 18.28 -3.57 -6.40
N ASN A 306 17.66 -4.33 -7.30
CA ASN A 306 18.32 -4.87 -8.49
C ASN A 306 18.96 -3.77 -9.35
N VAL A 307 18.23 -2.66 -9.53
CA VAL A 307 18.72 -1.53 -10.35
C VAL A 307 19.83 -0.78 -9.62
N LEU A 308 19.64 -0.41 -8.36
CA LEU A 308 20.60 0.41 -7.63
C LEU A 308 21.90 -0.33 -7.34
N SER A 309 21.86 -1.65 -7.06
CA SER A 309 23.05 -2.48 -6.88
C SER A 309 23.78 -2.80 -8.20
N GLY A 310 23.14 -2.56 -9.35
CA GLY A 310 23.70 -2.90 -10.66
C GLY A 310 23.75 -4.40 -10.98
N SER A 311 23.21 -5.25 -10.11
CA SER A 311 23.17 -6.72 -10.28
C SER A 311 21.85 -7.28 -9.77
N ARG A 312 21.15 -8.05 -10.62
CA ARG A 312 19.88 -8.68 -10.23
C ARG A 312 20.11 -9.68 -9.11
N TYR A 313 19.30 -9.57 -8.06
CA TYR A 313 19.28 -10.49 -6.91
C TYR A 313 20.60 -10.62 -6.12
N SER A 314 21.54 -9.66 -6.28
CA SER A 314 22.70 -9.58 -5.39
C SER A 314 22.30 -9.48 -3.91
N THR A 315 21.12 -8.98 -3.66
CA THR A 315 20.42 -9.00 -2.38
C THR A 315 18.97 -9.38 -2.63
N VAL A 316 18.51 -10.47 -2.02
CA VAL A 316 17.12 -10.93 -2.07
C VAL A 316 16.43 -10.50 -0.78
N THR A 317 15.34 -9.73 -0.88
CA THR A 317 14.60 -9.26 0.31
C THR A 317 13.94 -10.43 1.05
N ASN A 318 13.66 -10.25 2.33
CA ASN A 318 13.00 -11.27 3.14
C ASN A 318 11.60 -11.59 2.60
N GLU A 319 10.88 -10.60 2.10
CA GLU A 319 9.56 -10.78 1.53
C GLU A 319 9.60 -11.59 0.23
N VAL A 320 10.63 -11.40 -0.61
CA VAL A 320 10.86 -12.24 -1.79
C VAL A 320 11.19 -13.68 -1.35
N LYS A 321 12.02 -13.87 -0.33
CA LYS A 321 12.31 -15.19 0.25
C LYS A 321 11.04 -15.87 0.77
N SER A 322 10.22 -15.14 1.52
CA SER A 322 8.93 -15.63 2.03
C SER A 322 7.97 -16.01 0.90
N LEU A 323 7.94 -15.25 -0.20
CA LEU A 323 7.15 -15.58 -1.38
C LEU A 323 7.68 -16.86 -2.07
N LEU A 324 8.99 -16.97 -2.27
CA LEU A 324 9.65 -18.14 -2.85
C LEU A 324 9.46 -19.40 -2.01
N LYS A 325 9.32 -19.25 -0.70
CA LYS A 325 9.02 -20.34 0.25
C LYS A 325 7.54 -20.72 0.26
N GLY A 326 6.66 -19.89 -0.31
CA GLY A 326 5.21 -20.13 -0.35
C GLY A 326 4.45 -19.64 0.87
N GLU A 327 5.03 -18.76 1.69
CA GLU A 327 4.39 -18.17 2.89
C GLU A 327 3.22 -17.24 2.55
N TYR A 328 3.14 -16.75 1.31
CA TYR A 328 1.99 -15.97 0.80
C TYR A 328 0.94 -16.82 0.08
N GLY A 329 1.20 -18.12 -0.15
CA GLY A 329 0.32 -19.01 -0.91
C GLY A 329 0.92 -19.45 -2.25
N ALA A 330 0.07 -20.03 -3.10
CA ALA A 330 0.47 -20.55 -4.41
C ALA A 330 0.55 -19.42 -5.44
N THR A 331 1.67 -19.34 -6.15
CA THR A 331 1.85 -18.40 -7.27
C THR A 331 1.10 -18.88 -8.53
N PRO A 332 0.65 -17.97 -9.43
CA PRO A 332 -0.07 -18.33 -10.66
C PRO A 332 0.71 -19.26 -11.60
N ALA A 333 2.02 -19.16 -11.60
CA ALA A 333 2.94 -20.03 -12.34
C ALA A 333 4.16 -20.40 -11.48
N PRO A 334 4.93 -21.44 -11.85
CA PRO A 334 6.17 -21.76 -11.15
C PRO A 334 7.12 -20.56 -11.09
N VAL A 335 7.71 -20.33 -9.92
CA VAL A 335 8.76 -19.32 -9.74
C VAL A 335 10.07 -19.76 -10.43
N ASN A 336 10.96 -18.79 -10.68
CA ASN A 336 12.30 -19.06 -11.19
C ASN A 336 13.07 -19.97 -10.21
N LYS A 337 13.45 -21.16 -10.67
CA LYS A 337 14.07 -22.19 -9.82
C LYS A 337 15.45 -21.80 -9.30
N ASP A 338 16.24 -21.10 -10.12
CA ASP A 338 17.59 -20.68 -9.73
C ASP A 338 17.47 -19.61 -8.62
N LEU A 339 16.56 -18.65 -8.79
CA LEU A 339 16.24 -17.66 -7.77
C LEU A 339 15.68 -18.30 -6.48
N GLN A 340 14.81 -19.33 -6.62
CA GLN A 340 14.27 -20.05 -5.46
C GLN A 340 15.40 -20.75 -4.70
N GLN A 341 16.28 -21.46 -5.39
CA GLN A 341 17.44 -22.13 -4.77
C GLN A 341 18.39 -21.14 -4.10
N GLU A 342 18.66 -20.00 -4.73
CA GLU A 342 19.53 -18.95 -4.18
C GLU A 342 18.88 -18.25 -2.96
N GLY A 343 17.56 -17.97 -3.04
CA GLY A 343 16.85 -17.23 -2.02
C GLY A 343 16.54 -18.00 -0.74
N ILE A 344 16.17 -19.29 -0.86
CA ILE A 344 15.73 -20.11 0.28
C ILE A 344 16.57 -21.39 0.50
N GLY A 345 17.54 -21.67 -0.37
CA GLY A 345 18.41 -22.85 -0.26
C GLY A 345 17.63 -24.17 -0.25
N GLU A 346 17.93 -25.02 0.75
CA GLU A 346 17.28 -26.31 0.95
C GLU A 346 15.99 -26.24 1.81
N SER A 347 15.51 -25.02 2.12
CA SER A 347 14.29 -24.86 2.91
C SER A 347 13.09 -25.50 2.21
N ALA A 348 12.23 -26.17 2.98
CA ALA A 348 11.03 -26.80 2.45
C ALA A 348 10.03 -25.73 1.95
N VAL A 349 9.51 -25.92 0.74
CA VAL A 349 8.47 -25.05 0.17
C VAL A 349 7.11 -25.42 0.76
N ILE A 350 6.37 -24.42 1.20
CA ILE A 350 5.01 -24.55 1.74
C ILE A 350 4.05 -24.78 0.58
N THR A 351 3.34 -25.90 0.60
CA THR A 351 2.33 -26.28 -0.42
C THR A 351 0.91 -26.35 0.11
N CYS A 352 0.75 -26.42 1.44
CA CYS A 352 -0.55 -26.28 2.10
C CYS A 352 -1.00 -24.83 2.16
N ARG A 353 -2.16 -24.56 2.75
CA ARG A 353 -2.59 -23.20 3.08
C ARG A 353 -1.63 -22.62 4.14
N PRO A 354 -0.96 -21.47 3.88
CA PRO A 354 0.05 -20.98 4.82
C PRO A 354 -0.48 -20.69 6.23
N ALA A 355 -1.73 -20.23 6.34
CA ALA A 355 -2.35 -19.96 7.63
C ALA A 355 -2.48 -21.18 8.54
N ASP A 356 -2.51 -22.41 7.98
CA ASP A 356 -2.57 -23.65 8.77
C ASP A 356 -1.28 -23.92 9.55
N LEU A 357 -0.21 -23.19 9.25
CA LEU A 357 1.08 -23.28 9.95
C LEU A 357 1.26 -22.21 11.03
N LEU A 358 0.31 -21.30 11.18
CA LEU A 358 0.34 -20.26 12.19
C LEU A 358 -0.14 -20.83 13.54
N ASN A 359 0.63 -20.52 14.59
CA ASN A 359 0.32 -20.97 15.95
C ASN A 359 -0.24 -19.85 16.83
N ASP A 360 -0.15 -18.61 16.36
CA ASP A 360 -0.57 -17.44 17.12
C ASP A 360 -2.08 -17.25 16.97
N ASP A 361 -2.81 -17.42 18.05
CA ASP A 361 -4.24 -17.14 18.13
C ASP A 361 -4.50 -15.71 18.65
N PHE A 362 -5.76 -15.29 18.66
CA PHE A 362 -6.13 -13.96 19.14
C PHE A 362 -5.76 -13.76 20.62
N GLN A 363 -5.80 -14.80 21.44
CA GLN A 363 -5.42 -14.73 22.84
C GLN A 363 -3.93 -14.43 22.99
N SER A 364 -3.08 -15.07 22.18
CA SER A 364 -1.63 -14.80 22.16
C SER A 364 -1.33 -13.34 21.78
N VAL A 365 -2.04 -12.82 20.78
CA VAL A 365 -1.93 -11.40 20.38
C VAL A 365 -2.40 -10.45 21.49
N GLU A 366 -3.48 -10.80 22.18
CA GLU A 366 -3.99 -10.02 23.32
C GLU A 366 -2.97 -9.99 24.48
N GLU A 367 -2.36 -11.14 24.81
CA GLU A 367 -1.33 -11.23 25.86
C GLU A 367 -0.09 -10.44 25.47
N GLU A 368 0.38 -10.55 24.22
CA GLU A 368 1.49 -9.75 23.69
C GLU A 368 1.20 -8.25 23.80
N PHE A 369 0.03 -7.82 23.37
CA PHE A 369 -0.38 -6.42 23.47
C PHE A 369 -0.35 -5.91 24.91
N LYS A 370 -0.98 -6.65 25.85
CA LYS A 370 -1.01 -6.28 27.27
C LYS A 370 0.40 -6.17 27.88
N ASN A 371 1.28 -7.09 27.56
CA ASN A 371 2.66 -7.07 28.03
C ASN A 371 3.40 -5.86 27.43
N THR A 372 3.25 -5.60 26.14
CA THR A 372 3.94 -4.50 25.43
C THR A 372 3.51 -3.13 25.96
N ILE A 373 2.20 -2.89 26.15
CA ILE A 373 1.74 -1.61 26.70
C ILE A 373 2.17 -1.41 28.16
N ALA A 374 2.28 -2.51 28.95
CA ALA A 374 2.77 -2.44 30.32
C ALA A 374 4.27 -2.13 30.37
N GLU A 375 5.10 -2.79 29.53
CA GLU A 375 6.54 -2.56 29.43
C GLU A 375 6.88 -1.14 28.97
N LYS A 376 6.14 -0.64 27.95
CA LYS A 376 6.32 0.71 27.41
C LYS A 376 5.61 1.81 28.23
N ASN A 377 4.88 1.46 29.29
CA ASN A 377 4.04 2.37 30.10
C ASN A 377 3.01 3.16 29.26
N ILE A 378 2.45 2.55 28.23
CA ILE A 378 1.42 3.15 27.38
C ILE A 378 0.06 3.02 28.08
N SER A 379 -0.65 4.16 28.26
CA SER A 379 -1.98 4.19 28.85
C SER A 379 -3.03 3.91 27.77
N ALA A 380 -3.20 2.66 27.38
CA ALA A 380 -4.22 2.22 26.43
C ALA A 380 -5.07 1.09 27.03
N GLU A 381 -6.36 1.07 26.69
CA GLU A 381 -7.26 -0.01 27.06
C GLU A 381 -7.03 -1.23 26.16
N ALA A 382 -7.04 -2.43 26.72
CA ALA A 382 -6.98 -3.68 25.96
C ALA A 382 -8.37 -4.02 25.35
N SER A 383 -8.92 -3.11 24.56
CA SER A 383 -10.12 -3.33 23.78
C SER A 383 -9.80 -4.17 22.54
N ILE A 384 -10.80 -4.87 21.99
CA ILE A 384 -10.65 -5.64 20.73
C ILE A 384 -10.13 -4.72 19.60
N GLU A 385 -10.61 -3.49 19.53
CA GLU A 385 -10.22 -2.48 18.55
C GLU A 385 -8.72 -2.16 18.62
N ASN A 386 -8.20 -1.90 19.82
CA ASN A 386 -6.78 -1.59 20.03
C ASN A 386 -5.88 -2.81 19.81
N ILE A 387 -6.31 -4.00 20.23
CA ILE A 387 -5.59 -5.26 19.98
C ILE A 387 -5.47 -5.51 18.48
N LEU A 388 -6.55 -5.31 17.71
CA LEU A 388 -6.53 -5.48 16.25
C LEU A 388 -5.67 -4.41 15.54
N ILE A 389 -5.66 -3.16 16.02
CA ILE A 389 -4.73 -2.13 15.52
C ILE A 389 -3.29 -2.57 15.74
N PHE A 390 -2.96 -3.03 16.95
CA PHE A 390 -1.62 -3.55 17.28
C PHE A 390 -1.25 -4.76 16.43
N ALA A 391 -2.15 -5.73 16.28
CA ALA A 391 -1.91 -6.93 15.47
C ALA A 391 -1.50 -6.61 14.03
N MET A 392 -2.18 -5.63 13.42
CA MET A 392 -1.98 -5.26 12.00
C MET A 392 -0.88 -4.21 11.80
N PHE A 393 -0.65 -3.35 12.79
CA PHE A 393 0.28 -2.22 12.73
C PHE A 393 1.04 -2.10 14.06
N PRO A 394 1.93 -3.05 14.43
CA PRO A 394 2.46 -3.15 15.78
C PRO A 394 3.06 -1.85 16.32
N GLU A 395 4.12 -1.35 15.67
CA GLU A 395 4.81 -0.14 16.15
C GLU A 395 4.01 1.15 15.91
N ILE A 396 3.40 1.27 14.71
CA ILE A 396 2.62 2.46 14.36
C ILE A 396 1.37 2.54 15.22
N GLY A 397 0.71 1.41 15.47
CA GLY A 397 -0.44 1.31 16.36
C GLY A 397 -0.09 1.68 17.79
N LEU A 398 1.05 1.21 18.32
CA LEU A 398 1.52 1.61 19.65
C LEU A 398 1.82 3.11 19.73
N ASN A 399 2.53 3.66 18.73
CA ASN A 399 2.80 5.10 18.66
C ASN A 399 1.51 5.92 18.60
N PHE A 400 0.53 5.45 17.85
CA PHE A 400 -0.81 6.07 17.81
C PHE A 400 -1.47 6.04 19.19
N LEU A 401 -1.52 4.88 19.85
CA LEU A 401 -2.16 4.72 21.16
C LEU A 401 -1.48 5.54 22.26
N GLU A 402 -0.15 5.69 22.19
CA GLU A 402 0.61 6.53 23.11
C GLU A 402 0.29 8.02 22.92
N ASN A 403 0.12 8.46 21.67
CA ASN A 403 0.03 9.88 21.30
C ASN A 403 -1.38 10.34 20.92
N ILE A 404 -2.41 9.50 21.01
CA ILE A 404 -3.79 9.83 20.58
C ILE A 404 -4.34 11.11 21.23
N ASN A 405 -3.86 11.45 22.43
CA ASN A 405 -4.24 12.66 23.15
C ASN A 405 -3.26 13.84 22.94
N THR A 406 -2.32 13.72 22.00
CA THR A 406 -1.30 14.73 21.72
C THR A 406 -1.45 15.18 20.24
N PRO A 407 -2.40 16.09 19.93
CA PRO A 407 -2.68 16.47 18.54
C PRO A 407 -1.44 16.97 17.75
N ASP A 408 -0.53 17.67 18.43
CA ASP A 408 0.70 18.21 17.81
C ASP A 408 1.72 17.14 17.40
N TYR A 409 1.51 15.88 17.79
CA TYR A 409 2.33 14.75 17.35
C TYR A 409 2.02 14.35 15.90
N PHE A 410 0.79 14.56 15.47
CA PHE A 410 0.31 14.16 14.15
C PHE A 410 0.38 15.32 13.14
N GLU A 411 0.25 14.98 11.86
CA GLU A 411 0.26 15.99 10.80
C GLU A 411 -0.94 16.92 10.92
N SER A 412 -0.67 18.22 10.88
CA SER A 412 -1.73 19.23 10.87
C SER A 412 -2.48 19.20 9.53
N GLU A 413 -3.80 19.42 9.59
CA GLU A 413 -4.59 19.56 8.37
C GLU A 413 -4.05 20.66 7.47
N PRO A 414 -3.86 20.41 6.15
CA PRO A 414 -3.37 21.46 5.24
C PRO A 414 -4.27 22.69 5.29
N LEU A 415 -3.67 23.86 5.36
CA LEU A 415 -4.42 25.12 5.30
C LEU A 415 -5.13 25.24 3.93
N GLU A 416 -6.31 25.84 3.91
CA GLU A 416 -6.91 26.24 2.64
C GLU A 416 -5.94 27.17 1.92
N ILE A 417 -5.56 26.80 0.70
CA ILE A 417 -4.82 27.69 -0.17
C ILE A 417 -5.83 28.75 -0.63
N ASN A 418 -5.99 29.81 0.16
CA ASN A 418 -6.52 31.04 -0.39
C ASN A 418 -5.61 31.41 -1.56
N GLU A 419 -6.16 31.79 -2.71
CA GLU A 419 -5.36 32.24 -3.86
C GLU A 419 -4.31 33.22 -3.33
N ILE A 420 -3.04 32.78 -3.33
CA ILE A 420 -1.94 33.62 -2.88
C ILE A 420 -1.85 34.71 -3.95
N THR A 421 -2.42 35.85 -3.65
CA THR A 421 -2.07 37.08 -4.38
C THR A 421 -0.63 37.42 -4.03
N ASP A 422 0.17 37.81 -5.01
CA ASP A 422 1.54 38.26 -4.81
C ASP A 422 1.58 39.19 -3.59
N SER A 423 2.31 38.78 -2.56
CA SER A 423 2.44 39.55 -1.31
C SER A 423 3.90 39.91 -1.11
N SER A 424 4.17 41.19 -0.91
CA SER A 424 5.53 41.69 -0.67
C SER A 424 5.68 42.06 0.80
N TYR A 425 6.76 41.59 1.38
CA TYR A 425 7.13 41.82 2.77
C TYR A 425 8.49 42.56 2.80
N LEU A 426 8.65 43.49 3.73
CA LEU A 426 9.93 44.06 4.06
C LEU A 426 10.49 43.32 5.27
N VAL A 427 11.60 42.63 5.10
CA VAL A 427 12.23 41.82 6.15
C VAL A 427 13.57 42.47 6.48
N THR A 428 13.78 42.83 7.74
CA THR A 428 15.06 43.40 8.20
C THR A 428 15.89 42.30 8.87
N VAL A 429 17.09 42.08 8.36
CA VAL A 429 18.09 41.17 8.92
C VAL A 429 19.40 41.93 9.10
N ASP A 430 19.95 41.98 10.28
CA ASP A 430 21.18 42.67 10.62
C ASP A 430 21.21 44.16 10.13
N ASP A 431 20.13 44.90 10.41
CA ASP A 431 19.87 46.26 9.98
C ASP A 431 19.84 46.50 8.46
N GLN A 432 19.76 45.44 7.65
CA GLN A 432 19.52 45.52 6.21
C GLN A 432 18.10 45.12 5.87
N GLU A 433 17.44 45.91 5.03
CA GLU A 433 16.08 45.67 4.56
C GLU A 433 16.09 44.88 3.25
N TYR A 434 15.33 43.80 3.22
CA TYR A 434 15.10 42.94 2.06
C TYR A 434 13.63 43.00 1.68
N SER A 435 13.35 43.28 0.41
CA SER A 435 12.01 43.11 -0.13
C SER A 435 11.83 41.64 -0.57
N VAL A 436 10.99 40.89 0.16
CA VAL A 436 10.66 39.49 -0.13
C VAL A 436 9.28 39.44 -0.75
N THR A 437 9.20 39.06 -2.01
CA THR A 437 7.92 38.86 -2.70
C THR A 437 7.62 37.38 -2.81
N LEU A 438 6.51 36.96 -2.18
CA LEU A 438 5.89 35.66 -2.37
C LEU A 438 4.94 35.75 -3.56
N LYS A 439 5.20 34.97 -4.61
CA LYS A 439 4.34 34.93 -5.80
C LYS A 439 3.28 33.82 -5.70
N ALA A 440 2.21 34.00 -6.46
CA ALA A 440 1.10 33.05 -6.55
C ALA A 440 1.52 31.63 -6.99
N ASP A 441 2.70 31.46 -7.57
CA ASP A 441 3.30 30.17 -7.95
C ASP A 441 4.16 29.53 -6.85
N ASN A 442 4.13 30.05 -5.62
CA ASN A 442 4.99 29.71 -4.49
C ASN A 442 6.49 30.03 -4.69
N SER A 443 6.86 30.76 -5.73
CA SER A 443 8.22 31.21 -5.84
C SER A 443 8.47 32.42 -4.92
N VAL A 444 9.67 32.48 -4.33
CA VAL A 444 10.11 33.56 -3.46
C VAL A 444 11.15 34.40 -4.23
N THR A 445 10.89 35.66 -4.39
CA THR A 445 11.87 36.59 -4.96
C THR A 445 12.39 37.51 -3.85
N ILE A 446 13.69 37.48 -3.63
CA ILE A 446 14.36 38.36 -2.65
C ILE A 446 15.21 39.35 -3.44
N ASN A 447 14.87 40.62 -3.36
CA ASN A 447 15.68 41.70 -3.92
C ASN A 447 16.70 42.18 -2.87
N GLY A 448 17.90 41.66 -2.98
CA GLY A 448 19.07 41.97 -2.19
C GLY A 448 20.26 41.18 -2.74
N ASN A 449 21.46 41.68 -2.70
CA ASN A 449 22.64 41.08 -3.35
C ASN A 449 22.83 39.61 -2.93
N SER A 450 22.74 38.72 -3.90
CA SER A 450 22.98 37.28 -3.74
C SER A 450 24.48 37.00 -3.57
N GLN A 451 24.90 36.53 -2.41
CA GLN A 451 26.08 35.68 -2.28
C GLN A 451 25.61 34.32 -1.76
N THR A 452 25.60 33.36 -2.65
CA THR A 452 25.43 31.93 -2.32
C THR A 452 26.70 31.46 -1.63
N GLN A 453 26.65 31.19 -0.33
CA GLN A 453 27.63 30.33 0.33
C GLN A 453 27.10 28.92 0.37
N GLU A 454 27.72 28.07 -0.41
CA GLU A 454 27.62 26.61 -0.25
C GLU A 454 28.32 26.22 1.06
N VAL A 455 27.56 25.75 2.01
CA VAL A 455 28.09 25.08 3.21
C VAL A 455 28.17 23.58 2.92
N SER A 456 29.36 23.12 2.54
CA SER A 456 29.67 21.69 2.56
C SER A 456 29.98 21.26 3.99
N PRO A 457 29.30 20.26 4.54
CA PRO A 457 29.74 19.67 5.80
C PRO A 457 30.95 18.75 5.54
N SER A 458 32.11 19.14 6.02
CA SER A 458 33.26 18.24 6.06
C SER A 458 33.10 17.27 7.25
N ILE A 459 32.88 16.00 6.92
CA ILE A 459 32.88 14.90 7.89
C ILE A 459 34.33 14.46 8.07
N THR A 460 34.85 14.72 9.24
CA THR A 460 36.14 14.15 9.69
C THR A 460 35.90 12.71 10.14
N SER A 461 36.40 11.77 9.34
CA SER A 461 36.41 10.34 9.66
C SER A 461 37.43 10.05 10.77
N ALA A 462 36.97 9.58 11.91
CA ALA A 462 37.79 8.86 12.86
C ALA A 462 37.72 7.37 12.53
N VAL A 463 38.83 6.80 12.11
CA VAL A 463 38.96 5.39 11.72
C VAL A 463 39.00 4.53 12.99
N GLY A 464 37.93 3.75 13.24
CA GLY A 464 37.93 2.60 14.12
C GLY A 464 38.21 1.32 13.30
N ALA A 465 38.80 0.31 13.91
CA ALA A 465 39.32 -0.91 13.26
C ALA A 465 38.22 -1.96 12.93
N GLY A 466 36.97 -1.59 12.77
CA GLY A 466 35.84 -2.49 12.49
C GLY A 466 35.34 -2.38 11.05
N LYS A 467 34.63 -3.41 10.59
CA LYS A 467 33.93 -3.37 9.29
C LYS A 467 32.66 -2.55 9.43
N VAL A 468 32.55 -1.49 8.67
CA VAL A 468 31.33 -0.67 8.59
C VAL A 468 30.30 -1.36 7.70
N ILE A 469 29.07 -1.47 8.18
CA ILE A 469 27.91 -1.98 7.45
C ILE A 469 27.08 -0.78 7.03
N GLU A 470 26.78 -0.72 5.75
CA GLU A 470 26.08 0.38 5.11
C GLU A 470 24.63 -0.01 4.77
N ALA A 471 23.76 0.98 4.65
CA ALA A 471 22.38 0.78 4.21
C ALA A 471 22.33 0.23 2.77
N PRO A 472 21.69 -0.92 2.54
CA PRO A 472 21.56 -1.49 1.19
C PRO A 472 20.52 -0.73 0.34
N LEU A 473 19.62 0.00 0.99
CA LEU A 473 18.58 0.82 0.37
C LEU A 473 18.26 2.01 1.26
N GLY A 474 17.63 3.03 0.67
CA GLY A 474 17.15 4.18 1.43
C GLY A 474 15.83 3.87 2.12
N GLY A 475 15.63 4.47 3.27
CA GLY A 475 14.46 4.29 4.09
C GLY A 475 14.60 5.01 5.42
N ASN A 476 13.72 4.72 6.36
CA ASN A 476 13.81 5.21 7.73
C ASN A 476 14.28 4.10 8.65
N ILE A 477 15.17 4.42 9.59
CA ILE A 477 15.55 3.47 10.65
C ILE A 477 14.33 3.27 11.53
N PHE A 478 13.80 2.07 11.48
CA PHE A 478 12.60 1.72 12.21
C PHE A 478 12.92 1.39 13.67
N ARG A 479 13.93 0.54 13.88
CA ARG A 479 14.36 0.13 15.21
C ARG A 479 15.80 -0.40 15.19
N THR A 480 16.54 -0.18 16.29
CA THR A 480 17.79 -0.86 16.59
C THR A 480 17.51 -2.03 17.55
N MET A 481 18.03 -3.22 17.22
CA MET A 481 17.77 -4.45 17.98
C MET A 481 18.87 -4.77 18.98
N VAL A 482 20.01 -4.11 18.86
CA VAL A 482 21.22 -4.33 19.67
C VAL A 482 21.82 -3.00 20.13
N SER A 483 22.66 -3.06 21.15
CA SER A 483 23.37 -1.91 21.69
C SER A 483 24.85 -1.93 21.32
N GLU A 484 25.53 -0.77 21.35
CA GLU A 484 26.99 -0.70 21.21
C GLU A 484 27.68 -1.53 22.28
N GLY A 485 28.66 -2.34 21.89
CA GLY A 485 29.38 -3.27 22.77
C GLY A 485 28.73 -4.65 22.91
N GLU A 486 27.57 -4.89 22.30
CA GLU A 486 26.88 -6.18 22.34
C GLU A 486 27.51 -7.19 21.39
N SER A 487 27.62 -8.46 21.82
CA SER A 487 28.11 -9.55 20.98
C SER A 487 26.96 -10.14 20.16
N VAL A 488 27.15 -10.28 18.86
CA VAL A 488 26.16 -10.83 17.91
C VAL A 488 26.76 -12.02 17.15
N GLU A 489 25.90 -12.96 16.79
CA GLU A 489 26.26 -14.04 15.86
C GLU A 489 26.12 -13.58 14.40
N ALA A 490 26.70 -14.33 13.47
CA ALA A 490 26.44 -14.10 12.05
C ALA A 490 24.95 -14.24 11.77
N ASP A 491 24.41 -13.40 10.86
CA ASP A 491 22.99 -13.31 10.50
C ASP A 491 22.04 -12.80 11.60
N SER A 492 22.54 -12.38 12.78
CA SER A 492 21.72 -11.71 13.79
C SER A 492 21.23 -10.36 13.27
N THR A 493 19.96 -10.04 13.48
CA THR A 493 19.38 -8.74 13.11
C THR A 493 19.91 -7.65 14.05
N VAL A 494 20.56 -6.63 13.48
CA VAL A 494 21.15 -5.51 14.22
C VAL A 494 20.20 -4.32 14.27
N LEU A 495 19.57 -4.02 13.16
CA LEU A 495 18.55 -2.98 13.06
C LEU A 495 17.52 -3.30 11.96
N ILE A 496 16.38 -2.64 12.03
CA ILE A 496 15.31 -2.74 11.04
C ILE A 496 15.19 -1.41 10.32
N LEU A 497 15.18 -1.47 8.98
CA LEU A 497 14.99 -0.36 8.07
C LEU A 497 13.61 -0.48 7.42
N GLU A 498 12.78 0.56 7.50
CA GLU A 498 11.49 0.62 6.79
C GLU A 498 11.67 1.31 5.42
N ALA A 499 11.33 0.60 4.35
CA ALA A 499 11.25 1.14 3.00
C ALA A 499 9.95 0.68 2.33
N MET A 500 9.22 1.61 1.69
CA MET A 500 7.91 1.33 1.05
C MET A 500 6.89 0.65 1.97
N LYS A 501 6.89 0.99 3.28
CA LYS A 501 6.04 0.35 4.32
C LYS A 501 6.37 -1.13 4.56
N MET A 502 7.58 -1.55 4.19
CA MET A 502 8.11 -2.89 4.41
C MET A 502 9.34 -2.80 5.30
N GLU A 503 9.41 -3.69 6.27
CA GLU A 503 10.53 -3.78 7.20
C GLU A 503 11.62 -4.66 6.61
N THR A 504 12.83 -4.13 6.52
CA THR A 504 14.00 -4.86 6.04
C THR A 504 14.99 -5.02 7.18
N GLU A 505 15.26 -6.26 7.56
CA GLU A 505 16.26 -6.56 8.58
C GLU A 505 17.67 -6.33 8.03
N ILE A 506 18.45 -5.51 8.73
CA ILE A 506 19.88 -5.35 8.48
C ILE A 506 20.63 -6.23 9.46
N LYS A 507 21.27 -7.26 8.91
CA LYS A 507 21.92 -8.33 9.66
C LYS A 507 23.42 -8.13 9.76
N SER A 508 23.99 -8.71 10.82
CA SER A 508 25.43 -8.80 10.95
C SER A 508 26.00 -9.82 9.94
N PRO A 509 26.98 -9.45 9.12
CA PRO A 509 27.58 -10.37 8.14
C PRO A 509 28.51 -11.42 8.77
N SER A 510 28.85 -11.28 10.04
CA SER A 510 29.74 -12.19 10.78
C SER A 510 29.46 -12.13 12.27
N ALA A 511 29.85 -13.15 13.01
CA ALA A 511 29.90 -13.04 14.47
C ALA A 511 30.94 -12.00 14.88
N GLY A 512 30.64 -11.22 15.92
CA GLY A 512 31.51 -10.16 16.41
C GLY A 512 30.88 -9.29 17.49
N VAL A 513 31.53 -8.18 17.80
CA VAL A 513 31.02 -7.17 18.73
C VAL A 513 30.61 -5.94 17.96
N ILE A 514 29.39 -5.44 18.23
CA ILE A 514 28.89 -4.20 17.63
C ILE A 514 29.75 -3.04 18.18
N GLY A 515 30.39 -2.33 17.27
CA GLY A 515 31.15 -1.13 17.58
C GLY A 515 30.23 0.06 17.73
N LYS A 516 30.40 1.07 16.88
CA LYS A 516 29.56 2.27 16.87
C LYS A 516 28.29 2.03 16.02
N ILE A 517 27.15 2.47 16.54
CA ILE A 517 25.89 2.58 15.78
C ILE A 517 25.77 4.04 15.34
N PHE A 518 25.74 4.29 14.01
CA PHE A 518 25.78 5.63 13.41
C PHE A 518 24.41 6.26 13.26
N VAL A 519 23.34 5.49 13.47
CA VAL A 519 21.94 5.87 13.21
C VAL A 519 21.06 5.55 14.42
N LYS A 520 19.93 6.23 14.52
CA LYS A 520 18.92 6.00 15.57
C LYS A 520 17.54 5.83 14.96
N PRO A 521 16.58 5.22 15.67
CA PRO A 521 15.20 5.15 15.22
C PRO A 521 14.64 6.52 14.81
N GLY A 522 13.99 6.59 13.64
CA GLY A 522 13.48 7.82 13.02
C GLY A 522 14.43 8.50 12.05
N ASP A 523 15.72 8.14 12.00
CA ASP A 523 16.66 8.71 11.03
C ASP A 523 16.33 8.20 9.60
N SER A 524 16.34 9.12 8.63
CA SER A 524 16.25 8.79 7.21
C SER A 524 17.66 8.53 6.66
N VAL A 525 17.84 7.38 6.00
CA VAL A 525 19.12 6.96 5.44
C VAL A 525 19.03 6.74 3.94
N LYS A 526 20.15 6.96 3.25
CA LYS A 526 20.33 6.68 1.82
C LYS A 526 21.13 5.39 1.63
N PRO A 527 21.08 4.74 0.45
CA PRO A 527 22.00 3.65 0.14
C PRO A 527 23.45 4.07 0.36
N GLY A 528 24.23 3.19 1.00
CA GLY A 528 25.63 3.50 1.35
C GLY A 528 25.80 4.36 2.62
N THR A 529 24.72 4.76 3.31
CA THR A 529 24.84 5.43 4.62
C THR A 529 25.38 4.42 5.65
N PRO A 530 26.46 4.76 6.40
CA PRO A 530 26.95 3.93 7.48
C PRO A 530 25.88 3.70 8.55
N LEU A 531 25.62 2.44 8.89
CA LEU A 531 24.61 2.05 9.88
C LEU A 531 25.25 1.66 11.21
N PHE A 532 26.19 0.74 11.17
CA PHE A 532 26.93 0.29 12.35
C PHE A 532 28.28 -0.28 11.97
N GLU A 533 29.15 -0.42 12.96
CA GLU A 533 30.47 -1.04 12.86
C GLU A 533 30.47 -2.37 13.60
N ILE A 534 31.10 -3.39 13.01
CA ILE A 534 31.31 -4.68 13.68
C ILE A 534 32.78 -5.02 13.65
N SER A 535 33.30 -5.45 14.81
CA SER A 535 34.66 -5.95 15.00
C SER A 535 34.62 -7.42 15.39
N SER A 536 35.43 -8.22 14.72
CA SER A 536 35.58 -9.67 14.96
C SER A 536 36.37 -9.95 16.21
#